data_f335ccc4fafe835259bd2a7247ed3428
#
_entry.id   f335ccc4fafe835259bd2a7247ed3428
#
_cell.length_a   1.000
_cell.length_b   1.000
_cell.length_c   1.000
_cell.angle_alpha   90.00
_cell.angle_beta   90.00
_cell.angle_gamma   90.00
#
_symmetry.space_group_name_H-M   'P 1'
#
loop_
_entity.id
_entity.type
_entity.pdbx_description
1 polymer ?
#
loop_
_entity_poly.entity_id
_entity_poly.type
_entity_poly.pdbx_seq_one_letter_code
_entity_poly.pdbx_strand_id
1 'polypeptide(L)'
;MWKALLIAAAYLASTMAIGRPVSYVGGWTVIGESDRQSSSALVHYTPSPNMSLGFRTEVNRDSDFAIYSVHPTLLAKRWFGADYQGNLYFHGGIGVASSIHKNPGSDQMAIYGGVMADWETRSLFVGYRNRYLEAGDYASQFMQAFRAGFAPYEGDSGDLHTWLMLEIDHRPSDPDSVTATPLVRFFKGPLLVEAGYNLTVNQPLFNFTYRF
;
A
#
# COMPACT_ATOMS: atom_id res chain seq x y z
N MET A 1 8.74 31.16 25.89
CA MET A 1 9.61 30.08 25.35
C MET A 1 8.86 28.75 25.05
N TRP A 2 7.85 28.37 25.79
CA TRP A 2 7.09 27.11 25.55
C TRP A 2 6.23 27.11 24.27
N LYS A 3 5.70 28.27 23.85
CA LYS A 3 4.90 28.37 22.61
C LYS A 3 5.74 28.14 21.32
N ALA A 4 7.02 28.50 21.35
CA ALA A 4 7.93 28.28 20.23
C ALA A 4 8.32 26.79 20.06
N LEU A 5 8.39 26.04 21.16
CA LEU A 5 8.67 24.59 21.15
C LEU A 5 7.48 23.78 20.59
N LEU A 6 6.24 24.19 20.88
CA LEU A 6 5.03 23.55 20.33
C LEU A 6 4.84 23.81 18.84
N ILE A 7 5.25 24.99 18.36
CA ILE A 7 5.23 25.34 16.93
C ILE A 7 6.33 24.56 16.18
N ALA A 8 7.52 24.40 16.74
CA ALA A 8 8.60 23.60 16.16
C ALA A 8 8.25 22.10 16.09
N ALA A 9 7.56 21.56 17.11
CA ALA A 9 7.07 20.18 17.09
C ALA A 9 5.95 19.95 16.05
N ALA A 10 5.12 20.95 15.77
CA ALA A 10 4.10 20.88 14.73
C ALA A 10 4.70 20.97 13.30
N TYR A 11 5.83 21.68 13.13
CA TYR A 11 6.51 21.78 11.83
C TYR A 11 7.28 20.52 11.44
N LEU A 12 7.70 19.70 12.42
CA LEU A 12 8.38 18.42 12.15
C LEU A 12 7.41 17.28 11.80
N ALA A 13 6.11 17.46 12.00
CA ALA A 13 5.10 16.45 11.69
C ALA A 13 4.54 16.51 10.26
N SER A 14 4.95 17.49 9.44
CA SER A 14 4.33 17.77 8.14
C SER A 14 5.11 17.32 6.91
N THR A 15 6.20 16.59 7.07
CA THR A 15 6.98 16.09 5.93
C THR A 15 6.88 14.57 5.84
N MET A 16 6.43 14.07 4.73
CA MET A 16 6.38 12.69 4.24
C MET A 16 5.03 11.99 4.43
N ALA A 17 4.15 12.21 3.49
CA ALA A 17 3.00 11.36 3.29
C ALA A 17 3.29 10.34 2.18
N ILE A 18 3.91 9.27 2.56
CA ILE A 18 3.79 8.00 1.84
C ILE A 18 2.40 7.46 2.16
N GLY A 19 1.83 6.67 1.25
CA GLY A 19 0.64 5.88 1.52
C GLY A 19 0.85 4.93 2.70
N ARG A 20 1.07 5.49 3.90
CA ARG A 20 1.34 4.72 5.12
C ARG A 20 0.11 3.95 5.51
N PRO A 21 0.20 2.64 5.69
CA PRO A 21 -0.94 1.82 6.09
C PRO A 21 -1.40 2.07 7.54
N VAL A 22 -0.61 2.80 8.35
CA VAL A 22 -1.00 3.32 9.67
C VAL A 22 -0.79 4.83 9.65
N SER A 23 -1.89 5.58 9.79
CA SER A 23 -1.94 7.04 9.73
C SER A 23 -1.77 7.67 11.13
N TYR A 24 -2.26 8.89 11.33
CA TYR A 24 -2.35 9.51 12.65
C TYR A 24 -3.55 8.97 13.44
N VAL A 25 -3.46 9.01 14.74
CA VAL A 25 -4.54 8.51 15.62
C VAL A 25 -5.84 9.30 15.40
N GLY A 26 -6.95 8.58 15.22
CA GLY A 26 -8.26 9.14 14.89
C GLY A 26 -8.49 9.39 13.41
N GLY A 27 -7.48 9.21 12.57
CA GLY A 27 -7.59 9.43 11.12
C GLY A 27 -8.22 8.26 10.38
N TRP A 28 -8.92 8.59 9.31
CA TRP A 28 -9.40 7.65 8.30
C TRP A 28 -8.52 7.72 7.06
N THR A 29 -8.39 6.60 6.38
CA THR A 29 -7.65 6.51 5.12
C THR A 29 -8.42 5.64 4.14
N VAL A 30 -8.49 6.10 2.89
CA VAL A 30 -8.98 5.33 1.75
C VAL A 30 -7.81 5.04 0.85
N ILE A 31 -7.63 3.77 0.49
CA ILE A 31 -6.58 3.29 -0.42
C ILE A 31 -7.27 2.54 -1.54
N GLY A 32 -6.99 2.91 -2.79
CA GLY A 32 -7.36 2.17 -3.98
C GLY A 32 -6.10 1.68 -4.67
N GLU A 33 -6.09 0.42 -5.06
CA GLU A 33 -4.99 -0.19 -5.81
C GLU A 33 -5.55 -0.96 -7.00
N SER A 34 -4.92 -0.82 -8.15
CA SER A 34 -5.21 -1.60 -9.34
C SER A 34 -3.92 -1.95 -10.05
N ASP A 35 -3.68 -3.23 -10.20
CA ASP A 35 -2.51 -3.79 -10.87
C ASP A 35 -2.92 -4.73 -12.01
N ARG A 36 -1.99 -5.53 -12.52
CA ARG A 36 -2.20 -6.49 -13.60
C ARG A 36 -3.27 -7.53 -13.33
N GLN A 37 -3.48 -7.92 -12.06
CA GLN A 37 -4.33 -9.05 -11.67
C GLN A 37 -5.57 -8.64 -10.90
N SER A 38 -5.48 -7.60 -10.07
CA SER A 38 -6.54 -7.25 -9.14
C SER A 38 -6.81 -5.76 -9.05
N SER A 39 -8.00 -5.44 -8.58
CA SER A 39 -8.36 -4.10 -8.12
C SER A 39 -8.91 -4.19 -6.72
N SER A 40 -8.48 -3.31 -5.83
CA SER A 40 -8.91 -3.31 -4.44
C SER A 40 -9.21 -1.92 -3.91
N ALA A 41 -10.05 -1.88 -2.90
CA ALA A 41 -10.32 -0.71 -2.09
C ALA A 41 -10.24 -1.08 -0.61
N LEU A 42 -9.51 -0.29 0.15
CA LEU A 42 -9.38 -0.41 1.60
C LEU A 42 -9.79 0.91 2.24
N VAL A 43 -10.71 0.85 3.18
CA VAL A 43 -11.03 1.96 4.09
C VAL A 43 -10.64 1.54 5.49
N HIS A 44 -9.76 2.30 6.14
CA HIS A 44 -9.33 1.96 7.49
C HIS A 44 -9.30 3.16 8.43
N TYR A 45 -9.50 2.88 9.70
CA TYR A 45 -9.38 3.80 10.83
C TYR A 45 -8.12 3.48 11.62
N THR A 46 -7.48 4.48 12.18
CA THR A 46 -6.25 4.36 12.99
C THR A 46 -6.56 4.63 14.47
N PRO A 47 -6.91 3.61 15.28
CA PRO A 47 -7.25 3.80 16.70
C PRO A 47 -6.02 4.07 17.57
N SER A 48 -4.83 3.72 17.14
CA SER A 48 -3.59 3.89 17.91
C SER A 48 -2.40 4.19 16.99
N PRO A 49 -1.27 4.70 17.52
CA PRO A 49 -0.12 5.10 16.70
C PRO A 49 0.53 3.96 15.91
N ASN A 50 0.25 2.72 16.29
CA ASN A 50 0.88 1.54 15.72
C ASN A 50 -0.10 0.55 15.08
N MET A 51 -1.40 0.87 14.99
CA MET A 51 -2.39 -0.04 14.44
C MET A 51 -3.44 0.70 13.61
N SER A 52 -3.81 0.13 12.49
CA SER A 52 -5.04 0.47 11.77
C SER A 52 -5.93 -0.76 11.62
N LEU A 53 -7.24 -0.52 11.52
CA LEU A 53 -8.24 -1.56 11.28
C LEU A 53 -9.18 -1.07 10.19
N GLY A 54 -9.38 -1.88 9.16
CA GLY A 54 -10.17 -1.51 8.01
C GLY A 54 -11.00 -2.63 7.43
N PHE A 55 -11.72 -2.27 6.38
CA PHE A 55 -12.43 -3.19 5.51
C PHE A 55 -11.85 -3.09 4.10
N ARG A 56 -11.47 -4.25 3.55
CA ARG A 56 -10.89 -4.36 2.20
C ARG A 56 -11.84 -5.15 1.31
N THR A 57 -12.09 -4.61 0.13
CA THR A 57 -12.65 -5.35 -1.00
C THR A 57 -11.57 -5.53 -2.05
N GLU A 58 -11.51 -6.69 -2.67
CA GLU A 58 -10.55 -6.99 -3.73
C GLU A 58 -11.24 -7.85 -4.79
N VAL A 59 -11.13 -7.44 -6.05
CA VAL A 59 -11.61 -8.22 -7.21
C VAL A 59 -10.39 -8.76 -7.93
N ASN A 60 -10.27 -10.08 -7.99
CA ASN A 60 -9.28 -10.76 -8.82
C ASN A 60 -9.91 -11.01 -10.21
N ARG A 61 -9.27 -10.45 -11.24
CA ARG A 61 -9.77 -10.52 -12.61
C ARG A 61 -9.38 -11.79 -13.34
N ASP A 62 -8.26 -12.42 -12.94
CA ASP A 62 -7.73 -13.60 -13.60
C ASP A 62 -8.48 -14.87 -13.17
N SER A 63 -8.96 -14.89 -11.93
CA SER A 63 -9.65 -16.05 -11.33
C SER A 63 -11.11 -15.75 -11.00
N ASP A 64 -11.64 -14.60 -11.44
CA ASP A 64 -13.06 -14.22 -11.39
C ASP A 64 -13.73 -14.35 -10.01
N PHE A 65 -13.06 -13.89 -8.96
CA PHE A 65 -13.62 -13.85 -7.62
C PHE A 65 -13.37 -12.50 -6.93
N ALA A 66 -14.16 -12.22 -5.91
CA ALA A 66 -14.01 -11.05 -5.04
C ALA A 66 -13.78 -11.50 -3.59
N ILE A 67 -12.94 -10.75 -2.86
CA ILE A 67 -12.71 -10.94 -1.43
C ILE A 67 -13.31 -9.74 -0.69
N TYR A 68 -14.01 -10.02 0.41
CA TYR A 68 -14.51 -9.05 1.37
C TYR A 68 -13.93 -9.39 2.73
N SER A 69 -13.09 -8.53 3.30
CA SER A 69 -12.32 -8.88 4.48
C SER A 69 -12.16 -7.73 5.46
N VAL A 70 -12.03 -8.08 6.74
CA VAL A 70 -11.49 -7.19 7.77
C VAL A 70 -9.98 -7.21 7.65
N HIS A 71 -9.36 -6.02 7.67
CA HIS A 71 -7.94 -5.80 7.38
C HIS A 71 -7.24 -5.03 8.51
N PRO A 72 -6.64 -5.70 9.49
CA PRO A 72 -5.72 -5.08 10.43
C PRO A 72 -4.35 -4.84 9.82
N THR A 73 -3.70 -3.75 10.22
CA THR A 73 -2.29 -3.48 9.97
C THR A 73 -1.62 -3.02 11.26
N LEU A 74 -0.47 -3.60 11.57
CA LEU A 74 0.35 -3.28 12.74
C LEU A 74 1.68 -2.68 12.28
N LEU A 75 2.00 -1.48 12.73
CA LEU A 75 3.33 -0.90 12.66
C LEU A 75 4.17 -1.52 13.78
N ALA A 76 4.99 -2.52 13.42
CA ALA A 76 5.82 -3.25 14.37
C ALA A 76 7.03 -2.45 14.82
N LYS A 77 7.63 -1.68 13.91
CA LYS A 77 8.81 -0.86 14.21
C LYS A 77 8.86 0.36 13.30
N ARG A 78 9.31 1.47 13.87
CA ARG A 78 9.67 2.69 13.13
C ARG A 78 11.05 3.16 13.59
N TRP A 79 11.90 3.46 12.62
CA TRP A 79 13.21 4.02 12.81
C TRP A 79 13.24 5.44 12.29
N PHE A 80 13.90 6.32 13.01
CA PHE A 80 14.18 7.68 12.59
C PHE A 80 15.66 7.94 12.65
N GLY A 81 16.22 8.56 11.61
CA GLY A 81 17.51 9.21 11.62
C GLY A 81 17.35 10.70 11.34
N ALA A 82 18.48 11.40 11.21
CA ALA A 82 18.48 12.83 10.88
C ALA A 82 17.81 13.10 9.51
N ASP A 83 18.10 12.21 8.54
CA ASP A 83 17.69 12.39 7.14
C ASP A 83 16.90 11.21 6.58
N TYR A 84 16.48 10.25 7.42
CA TYR A 84 15.74 9.08 6.96
C TYR A 84 14.65 8.64 7.93
N GLN A 85 13.69 7.91 7.39
CA GLN A 85 12.71 7.13 8.13
C GLN A 85 12.62 5.73 7.56
N GLY A 86 12.52 4.72 8.45
CA GLY A 86 12.21 3.34 8.08
C GLY A 86 11.00 2.84 8.84
N ASN A 87 10.22 1.96 8.25
CA ASN A 87 9.05 1.33 8.87
C ASN A 87 9.01 -0.15 8.55
N LEU A 88 8.48 -0.91 9.51
CA LEU A 88 8.16 -2.33 9.37
C LEU A 88 6.71 -2.55 9.80
N TYR A 89 5.90 -3.13 8.93
CA TYR A 89 4.50 -3.44 9.19
C TYR A 89 4.22 -4.91 8.99
N PHE A 90 3.29 -5.43 9.80
CA PHE A 90 2.56 -6.66 9.53
C PHE A 90 1.14 -6.30 9.12
N HIS A 91 0.63 -6.95 8.10
CA HIS A 91 -0.76 -6.78 7.67
C HIS A 91 -1.39 -8.14 7.43
N GLY A 92 -2.71 -8.19 7.50
CA GLY A 92 -3.46 -9.41 7.24
C GLY A 92 -4.92 -9.13 7.03
N GLY A 93 -5.68 -10.20 6.82
CA GLY A 93 -7.12 -10.12 6.72
C GLY A 93 -7.77 -11.48 6.80
N ILE A 94 -9.02 -11.45 7.24
CA ILE A 94 -9.92 -12.61 7.24
C ILE A 94 -11.27 -12.17 6.68
N GLY A 95 -11.86 -13.01 5.85
CA GLY A 95 -13.10 -12.68 5.18
C GLY A 95 -13.64 -13.80 4.33
N VAL A 96 -14.37 -13.43 3.28
CA VAL A 96 -15.04 -14.33 2.37
C VAL A 96 -14.59 -14.04 0.94
N ALA A 97 -14.26 -15.08 0.20
CA ALA A 97 -14.09 -15.07 -1.25
C ALA A 97 -15.36 -15.60 -1.92
N SER A 98 -15.88 -14.88 -2.89
CA SER A 98 -17.09 -15.21 -3.62
C SER A 98 -16.86 -15.07 -5.12
N SER A 99 -17.45 -15.97 -5.93
CA SER A 99 -17.43 -15.85 -7.38
C SER A 99 -18.16 -14.58 -7.83
N ILE A 100 -17.62 -13.90 -8.85
CA ILE A 100 -18.30 -12.77 -9.50
C ILE A 100 -19.15 -13.18 -10.71
N HIS A 101 -19.20 -14.46 -11.04
CA HIS A 101 -20.02 -14.99 -12.12
C HIS A 101 -21.49 -15.26 -11.71
N LYS A 102 -22.38 -15.35 -12.73
CA LYS A 102 -23.80 -15.62 -12.52
C LYS A 102 -24.12 -17.00 -11.96
N ASN A 103 -23.22 -17.99 -12.10
CA ASN A 103 -23.31 -19.29 -11.44
C ASN A 103 -22.21 -19.35 -10.36
N PRO A 104 -22.47 -18.79 -9.18
CA PRO A 104 -21.48 -18.72 -8.13
C PRO A 104 -21.12 -20.12 -7.63
N GLY A 105 -19.83 -20.39 -7.50
CA GLY A 105 -19.33 -21.42 -6.61
C GLY A 105 -19.75 -21.09 -5.17
N SER A 106 -19.52 -22.01 -4.26
CA SER A 106 -19.78 -21.76 -2.84
C SER A 106 -18.81 -20.67 -2.33
N ASP A 107 -19.31 -19.79 -1.48
CA ASP A 107 -18.47 -18.87 -0.74
C ASP A 107 -17.40 -19.65 0.04
N GLN A 108 -16.16 -19.17 0.00
CA GLN A 108 -15.01 -19.76 0.66
C GLN A 108 -14.45 -18.79 1.69
N MET A 109 -13.87 -19.32 2.75
CA MET A 109 -13.12 -18.50 3.68
C MET A 109 -11.85 -17.98 3.01
N ALA A 110 -11.58 -16.69 3.14
CA ALA A 110 -10.35 -16.06 2.69
C ALA A 110 -9.53 -15.61 3.90
N ILE A 111 -8.25 -15.95 3.91
CA ILE A 111 -7.28 -15.47 4.89
C ILE A 111 -6.01 -15.05 4.16
N TYR A 112 -5.42 -13.94 4.57
CA TYR A 112 -4.13 -13.52 4.04
C TYR A 112 -3.31 -12.80 5.08
N GLY A 113 -2.00 -12.78 4.87
CA GLY A 113 -1.07 -12.06 5.71
C GLY A 113 0.25 -11.79 5.02
N GLY A 114 0.97 -10.79 5.52
CA GLY A 114 2.25 -10.41 4.94
C GLY A 114 2.97 -9.34 5.72
N VAL A 115 4.09 -8.94 5.14
CA VAL A 115 5.02 -7.95 5.69
C VAL A 115 5.20 -6.83 4.68
N MET A 116 5.27 -5.61 5.19
CA MET A 116 5.70 -4.43 4.41
C MET A 116 6.84 -3.76 5.17
N ALA A 117 7.87 -3.37 4.45
CA ALA A 117 8.97 -2.58 4.98
C ALA A 117 9.30 -1.47 4.00
N ASP A 118 9.56 -0.29 4.51
CA ASP A 118 10.02 0.84 3.70
C ASP A 118 11.15 1.59 4.40
N TRP A 119 11.99 2.21 3.59
CA TRP A 119 13.00 3.15 4.01
C TRP A 119 13.04 4.31 3.02
N GLU A 120 13.10 5.52 3.55
CA GLU A 120 13.07 6.72 2.74
C GLU A 120 13.92 7.85 3.31
N THR A 121 14.45 8.65 2.40
CA THR A 121 14.99 9.99 2.65
C THR A 121 14.11 11.03 1.94
N ARG A 122 14.56 12.26 1.88
CA ARG A 122 13.89 13.31 1.08
C ARG A 122 13.91 13.03 -0.43
N SER A 123 14.92 12.27 -0.90
CA SER A 123 15.16 12.04 -2.34
C SER A 123 15.21 10.58 -2.75
N LEU A 124 15.32 9.62 -1.81
CA LEU A 124 15.40 8.19 -2.11
C LEU A 124 14.34 7.41 -1.36
N PHE A 125 13.76 6.42 -2.02
CA PHE A 125 12.79 5.48 -1.47
C PHE A 125 13.16 4.06 -1.84
N VAL A 126 13.04 3.14 -0.87
CA VAL A 126 13.11 1.70 -1.08
C VAL A 126 11.99 1.05 -0.27
N GLY A 127 11.29 0.10 -0.86
CA GLY A 127 10.19 -0.61 -0.20
C GLY A 127 10.13 -2.07 -0.61
N TYR A 128 9.66 -2.88 0.28
CA TYR A 128 9.36 -4.29 0.09
C TYR A 128 7.99 -4.60 0.65
N ARG A 129 7.22 -5.43 -0.06
CA ARG A 129 5.95 -5.98 0.43
C ARG A 129 5.82 -7.43 -0.01
N ASN A 130 5.18 -8.23 0.83
CA ASN A 130 4.73 -9.56 0.45
C ASN A 130 3.33 -9.83 1.00
N ARG A 131 2.67 -10.82 0.43
CA ARG A 131 1.40 -11.35 0.89
C ARG A 131 1.26 -12.82 0.48
N TYR A 132 0.82 -13.65 1.40
CA TYR A 132 0.27 -14.96 1.10
C TYR A 132 -1.25 -14.89 1.27
N LEU A 133 -1.98 -15.38 0.29
CA LEU A 133 -3.44 -15.46 0.26
C LEU A 133 -3.86 -16.93 0.13
N GLU A 134 -4.78 -17.33 1.00
CA GLU A 134 -5.51 -18.59 0.91
C GLU A 134 -7.01 -18.26 0.84
N ALA A 135 -7.69 -18.72 -0.20
CA ALA A 135 -9.10 -18.46 -0.46
C ALA A 135 -9.83 -19.73 -0.98
N GLY A 136 -9.53 -20.86 -0.36
CA GLY A 136 -10.10 -22.16 -0.70
C GLY A 136 -9.84 -22.54 -2.16
N ASP A 137 -10.90 -22.91 -2.88
CA ASP A 137 -10.79 -23.33 -4.29
C ASP A 137 -10.49 -22.16 -5.27
N TYR A 138 -10.59 -20.89 -4.82
CA TYR A 138 -10.37 -19.74 -5.67
C TYR A 138 -8.89 -19.38 -5.85
N ALA A 139 -8.11 -19.41 -4.77
CA ALA A 139 -6.70 -19.05 -4.85
C ALA A 139 -5.90 -19.55 -3.64
N SER A 140 -4.67 -19.99 -3.91
CA SER A 140 -3.59 -20.18 -2.95
C SER A 140 -2.35 -19.52 -3.57
N GLN A 141 -2.02 -18.30 -3.14
CA GLN A 141 -1.08 -17.46 -3.87
C GLN A 141 -0.12 -16.71 -2.96
N PHE A 142 1.17 -16.80 -3.28
CA PHE A 142 2.19 -15.92 -2.73
C PHE A 142 2.54 -14.81 -3.73
N MET A 143 2.66 -13.58 -3.24
CA MET A 143 3.16 -12.45 -4.00
C MET A 143 4.16 -11.65 -3.19
N GLN A 144 5.15 -11.07 -3.86
CA GLN A 144 6.08 -10.12 -3.28
C GLN A 144 6.46 -9.06 -4.29
N ALA A 145 6.75 -7.85 -3.81
CA ALA A 145 7.20 -6.75 -4.65
C ALA A 145 8.30 -5.96 -3.96
N PHE A 146 9.27 -5.56 -4.74
CA PHE A 146 10.31 -4.62 -4.37
C PHE A 146 10.12 -3.33 -5.17
N ARG A 147 10.23 -2.18 -4.51
CA ARG A 147 10.09 -0.87 -5.12
C ARG A 147 11.26 0.02 -4.74
N ALA A 148 11.85 0.67 -5.73
CA ALA A 148 12.86 1.71 -5.52
C ALA A 148 12.49 2.95 -6.33
N GLY A 149 12.89 4.13 -5.84
CA GLY A 149 12.61 5.38 -6.54
C GLY A 149 13.41 6.55 -6.02
N PHE A 150 13.35 7.63 -6.78
CA PHE A 150 13.97 8.88 -6.40
C PHE A 150 13.07 10.07 -6.72
N ALA A 151 13.19 11.14 -5.92
CA ALA A 151 12.57 12.43 -6.18
C ALA A 151 13.54 13.29 -7.02
N PRO A 152 13.14 13.76 -8.21
CA PRO A 152 14.00 14.59 -9.06
C PRO A 152 14.24 15.99 -8.49
N TYR A 153 13.44 16.39 -7.51
CA TYR A 153 13.59 17.65 -6.77
C TYR A 153 13.06 17.49 -5.34
N GLU A 154 13.53 18.31 -4.43
CA GLU A 154 13.00 18.43 -3.08
C GLU A 154 12.00 19.59 -3.04
N GLY A 155 10.75 19.32 -2.68
CA GLY A 155 9.70 20.32 -2.49
C GLY A 155 9.55 20.72 -1.02
N ASP A 156 8.99 21.89 -0.78
CA ASP A 156 8.61 22.37 0.54
C ASP A 156 7.24 21.79 0.97
N SER A 157 6.88 21.99 2.23
CA SER A 157 5.58 21.57 2.74
C SER A 157 4.43 22.25 1.98
N GLY A 158 3.54 21.42 1.40
CA GLY A 158 2.41 21.88 0.58
C GLY A 158 2.68 21.91 -0.92
N ASP A 159 3.92 21.71 -1.35
CA ASP A 159 4.23 21.56 -2.76
C ASP A 159 3.77 20.18 -3.30
N LEU A 160 3.74 20.07 -4.61
CA LEU A 160 3.59 18.77 -5.26
C LEU A 160 4.93 18.05 -5.21
N HIS A 161 4.97 16.91 -4.57
CA HIS A 161 6.13 16.00 -4.59
C HIS A 161 5.97 14.98 -5.70
N THR A 162 7.03 14.79 -6.49
CA THR A 162 7.05 13.83 -7.59
C THR A 162 8.15 12.82 -7.36
N TRP A 163 7.85 11.54 -7.60
CA TRP A 163 8.81 10.44 -7.50
C TRP A 163 8.80 9.62 -8.76
N LEU A 164 9.96 9.30 -9.28
CA LEU A 164 10.15 8.34 -10.37
C LEU A 164 10.58 7.02 -9.75
N MET A 165 9.83 5.95 -10.02
CA MET A 165 9.97 4.69 -9.32
C MET A 165 9.93 3.50 -10.29
N LEU A 166 10.54 2.40 -9.84
CA LEU A 166 10.44 1.09 -10.47
C LEU A 166 9.95 0.09 -9.43
N GLU A 167 8.93 -0.67 -9.77
CA GLU A 167 8.47 -1.84 -9.02
C GLU A 167 8.84 -3.12 -9.78
N ILE A 168 9.41 -4.07 -9.04
CA ILE A 168 9.59 -5.47 -9.49
C ILE A 168 8.65 -6.32 -8.66
N ASP A 169 7.68 -6.93 -9.32
CA ASP A 169 6.68 -7.82 -8.72
C ASP A 169 7.02 -9.28 -9.05
N HIS A 170 6.94 -10.16 -8.06
CA HIS A 170 7.18 -11.60 -8.22
C HIS A 170 6.01 -12.39 -7.65
N ARG A 171 5.39 -13.21 -8.50
CA ARG A 171 4.30 -14.14 -8.20
C ARG A 171 4.66 -15.51 -8.75
N PRO A 172 5.18 -16.43 -7.93
CA PRO A 172 5.69 -17.72 -8.39
C PRO A 172 4.70 -18.59 -9.17
N SER A 173 3.41 -18.41 -8.91
CA SER A 173 2.34 -19.18 -9.55
C SER A 173 1.93 -18.68 -10.94
N ASP A 174 2.40 -17.48 -11.33
CA ASP A 174 2.00 -16.87 -12.59
C ASP A 174 2.96 -17.26 -13.72
N PRO A 175 2.48 -17.37 -14.98
CA PRO A 175 3.34 -17.61 -16.16
C PRO A 175 4.45 -16.56 -16.28
N ASP A 176 4.11 -15.28 -16.11
CA ASP A 176 5.05 -14.16 -16.01
C ASP A 176 5.36 -13.91 -14.55
N SER A 177 6.15 -14.80 -13.95
CA SER A 177 6.39 -14.78 -12.51
C SER A 177 7.10 -13.53 -12.01
N VAL A 178 7.95 -12.90 -12.83
CA VAL A 178 8.63 -11.64 -12.50
C VAL A 178 8.26 -10.58 -13.50
N THR A 179 7.76 -9.44 -13.02
CA THR A 179 7.37 -8.32 -13.88
C THR A 179 7.95 -7.00 -13.41
N ALA A 180 8.12 -6.05 -14.32
CA ALA A 180 8.68 -4.73 -14.06
C ALA A 180 7.69 -3.63 -14.43
N THR A 181 7.47 -2.70 -13.51
CA THR A 181 6.54 -1.58 -13.66
C THR A 181 7.23 -0.27 -13.31
N PRO A 182 7.72 0.52 -14.28
CA PRO A 182 8.03 1.92 -14.06
C PRO A 182 6.75 2.68 -13.69
N LEU A 183 6.83 3.57 -12.72
CA LEU A 183 5.70 4.37 -12.26
C LEU A 183 6.14 5.75 -11.78
N VAL A 184 5.20 6.68 -11.80
CA VAL A 184 5.33 8.00 -11.20
C VAL A 184 4.38 8.10 -10.02
N ARG A 185 4.89 8.62 -8.90
CA ARG A 185 4.11 8.95 -7.71
C ARG A 185 4.02 10.46 -7.57
N PHE A 186 2.81 10.95 -7.39
CA PHE A 186 2.51 12.32 -7.03
C PHE A 186 1.92 12.36 -5.62
N PHE A 187 2.41 13.30 -4.84
CA PHE A 187 1.94 13.48 -3.49
C PHE A 187 1.75 14.97 -3.19
N LYS A 188 0.56 15.36 -2.68
CA LYS A 188 0.26 16.71 -2.23
C LYS A 188 -0.76 16.69 -1.09
N GLY A 189 -0.38 17.21 0.07
CA GLY A 189 -1.25 17.21 1.26
C GLY A 189 -1.71 15.80 1.63
N PRO A 190 -3.01 15.52 1.74
CA PRO A 190 -3.53 14.20 2.12
C PRO A 190 -3.61 13.20 0.96
N LEU A 191 -3.39 13.65 -0.29
CA LEU A 191 -3.58 12.86 -1.51
C LEU A 191 -2.24 12.35 -2.04
N LEU A 192 -2.19 11.05 -2.30
CA LEU A 192 -1.14 10.38 -3.06
C LEU A 192 -1.78 9.67 -4.24
N VAL A 193 -1.17 9.80 -5.41
CA VAL A 193 -1.57 9.10 -6.65
C VAL A 193 -0.33 8.49 -7.28
N GLU A 194 -0.46 7.26 -7.75
CA GLU A 194 0.56 6.57 -8.53
C GLU A 194 -0.03 6.11 -9.86
N ALA A 195 0.72 6.28 -10.92
CA ALA A 195 0.41 5.75 -12.24
C ALA A 195 1.64 5.09 -12.84
N GLY A 196 1.48 3.89 -13.36
CA GLY A 196 2.56 3.11 -13.95
C GLY A 196 2.07 2.20 -15.07
N TYR A 197 3.01 1.55 -15.71
CA TYR A 197 2.72 0.60 -16.78
C TYR A 197 3.65 -0.61 -16.67
N ASN A 198 3.06 -1.79 -16.49
CA ASN A 198 3.81 -3.04 -16.43
C ASN A 198 4.29 -3.40 -17.82
N LEU A 199 5.62 -3.38 -18.01
CA LEU A 199 6.26 -3.59 -19.31
C LEU A 199 6.28 -5.05 -19.77
N THR A 200 6.13 -5.99 -18.83
CA THR A 200 6.16 -7.43 -19.12
C THR A 200 4.83 -7.91 -19.68
N VAL A 201 3.72 -7.53 -19.01
CA VAL A 201 2.38 -8.00 -19.36
C VAL A 201 1.50 -6.94 -20.01
N ASN A 202 2.04 -5.76 -20.30
CA ASN A 202 1.36 -4.64 -20.96
C ASN A 202 0.06 -4.22 -20.24
N GLN A 203 0.12 -4.04 -18.91
CA GLN A 203 -1.03 -3.66 -18.10
C GLN A 203 -0.76 -2.37 -17.31
N PRO A 204 -1.76 -1.48 -17.16
CA PRO A 204 -1.60 -0.29 -16.33
C PRO A 204 -1.57 -0.64 -14.85
N LEU A 205 -0.86 0.20 -14.07
CA LEU A 205 -0.91 0.24 -12.61
C LEU A 205 -1.45 1.60 -12.19
N PHE A 206 -2.40 1.60 -11.28
CA PHE A 206 -2.95 2.82 -10.70
C PHE A 206 -3.23 2.63 -9.22
N ASN A 207 -2.68 3.51 -8.39
CA ASN A 207 -2.95 3.53 -6.96
C ASN A 207 -3.29 4.94 -6.51
N PHE A 208 -4.15 5.05 -5.51
CA PHE A 208 -4.37 6.31 -4.80
C PHE A 208 -4.51 6.07 -3.31
N THR A 209 -4.16 7.09 -2.53
CA THR A 209 -4.39 7.12 -1.08
C THR A 209 -4.88 8.51 -0.71
N TYR A 210 -5.97 8.56 0.06
CA TYR A 210 -6.49 9.80 0.63
C TYR A 210 -6.69 9.66 2.15
N ARG A 211 -6.26 10.68 2.91
CA ARG A 211 -6.34 10.71 4.38
C ARG A 211 -7.16 11.88 4.86
N PHE A 212 -8.01 11.67 5.85
CA PHE A 212 -8.88 12.70 6.45
C PHE A 212 -9.20 12.41 7.91
#